data_c2c064585bd31d0c2d0d20482ccfc853
#
_entry.id   c2c064585bd31d0c2d0d20482ccfc853
#
_cell.length_a   1.000
_cell.length_b   1.000
_cell.length_c   1.000
_cell.angle_alpha   90.00
_cell.angle_beta   90.00
_cell.angle_gamma   90.00
#
_symmetry.space_group_name_H-M   'P 1'
#
loop_
_entity.id
_entity.type
_entity.pdbx_description
1 polymer ?
#
loop_
_entity_poly.entity_id
_entity_poly.type
_entity_poly.pdbx_seq_one_letter_code
_entity_poly.pdbx_strand_id
1 'polypeptide(L)'
;SWRFLQRMGRLDDDYYVRMAVGVLLQVTDDDAVEPYMAGYFWDPDTRRSHTLYCDKFGQFHAFNSILYANSTRYRKRDGNRTGWLCRRGYEPGNPAPEQREEAFPHLWDKNPRGLLHLISDSRCSAVHEFAVRALRANTSFCESLDAEVIKMMFGTSYNVTHRLAMELAQKRFDPANPDIELILALLSCSLDEARQLGLT
;
A
#
# COMPACT_ATOMS: atom_id res chain seq x y z
N SER A 1 5.01 -20.58 0.41
CA SER A 1 4.23 -20.57 -0.84
C SER A 1 2.93 -19.80 -0.64
N TRP A 2 2.44 -19.08 -1.66
CA TRP A 2 1.17 -18.34 -1.60
C TRP A 2 -0.03 -19.19 -1.15
N ARG A 3 -0.11 -20.44 -1.58
CA ARG A 3 -1.19 -21.35 -1.16
C ARG A 3 -1.26 -21.55 0.36
N PHE A 4 -0.12 -21.56 1.03
CA PHE A 4 -0.05 -21.65 2.48
C PHE A 4 -0.58 -20.37 3.14
N LEU A 5 -0.12 -19.20 2.70
CA LEU A 5 -0.63 -17.89 3.16
C LEU A 5 -2.16 -17.77 2.95
N GLN A 6 -2.66 -18.16 1.79
CA GLN A 6 -4.09 -18.14 1.50
C GLN A 6 -4.89 -19.06 2.44
N ARG A 7 -4.33 -20.20 2.79
CA ARG A 7 -4.96 -21.10 3.77
C ARG A 7 -5.00 -20.48 5.16
N MET A 8 -3.92 -19.86 5.62
CA MET A 8 -3.87 -19.14 6.89
C MET A 8 -4.91 -18.02 6.93
N GLY A 9 -4.97 -17.20 5.89
CA GLY A 9 -5.95 -16.12 5.82
C GLY A 9 -7.41 -16.61 5.86
N ARG A 10 -7.71 -17.75 5.21
CA ARG A 10 -9.05 -18.36 5.25
C ARG A 10 -9.42 -18.96 6.61
N LEU A 11 -8.44 -19.30 7.43
CA LEU A 11 -8.62 -19.82 8.77
C LEU A 11 -8.56 -18.73 9.84
N ASP A 12 -8.52 -17.46 9.43
CA ASP A 12 -8.34 -16.30 10.32
C ASP A 12 -7.11 -16.44 11.25
N ASP A 13 -6.04 -17.06 10.75
CA ASP A 13 -4.83 -17.31 11.52
C ASP A 13 -4.05 -16.00 11.75
N ASP A 14 -3.80 -15.67 13.00
CA ASP A 14 -3.08 -14.45 13.40
C ASP A 14 -1.66 -14.35 12.82
N TYR A 15 -1.05 -15.48 12.45
CA TYR A 15 0.25 -15.49 11.77
C TYR A 15 0.20 -15.02 10.31
N TYR A 16 -1.00 -14.92 9.71
CA TYR A 16 -1.13 -14.47 8.31
C TYR A 16 -0.44 -13.12 8.07
N VAL A 17 -0.75 -12.11 8.88
CA VAL A 17 -0.19 -10.76 8.71
C VAL A 17 1.34 -10.80 8.88
N ARG A 18 1.84 -11.52 9.88
CA ARG A 18 3.29 -11.63 10.11
C ARG A 18 4.02 -12.24 8.92
N MET A 19 3.47 -13.30 8.34
CA MET A 19 4.04 -13.95 7.16
C MET A 19 3.90 -13.09 5.90
N ALA A 20 2.77 -12.39 5.73
CA ALA A 20 2.54 -11.49 4.63
C ALA A 20 3.50 -10.30 4.65
N VAL A 21 3.75 -9.71 5.83
CA VAL A 21 4.78 -8.66 6.03
C VAL A 21 6.14 -9.16 5.54
N GLY A 22 6.57 -10.36 5.97
CA GLY A 22 7.84 -10.94 5.52
C GLY A 22 7.95 -11.11 4.00
N VAL A 23 6.84 -11.43 3.30
CA VAL A 23 6.81 -11.51 1.83
C VAL A 23 6.87 -10.13 1.20
N LEU A 24 6.14 -9.15 1.72
CA LEU A 24 6.07 -7.79 1.16
C LEU A 24 7.41 -7.05 1.29
N LEU A 25 8.14 -7.27 2.38
CA LEU A 25 9.47 -6.66 2.60
C LEU A 25 10.58 -7.22 1.68
N GLN A 26 10.33 -8.30 0.94
CA GLN A 26 11.30 -8.84 -0.03
C GLN A 26 11.29 -8.11 -1.37
N VAL A 27 10.30 -7.25 -1.64
CA VAL A 27 10.17 -6.52 -2.90
C VAL A 27 10.43 -5.04 -2.65
N THR A 28 11.26 -4.46 -3.49
CA THR A 28 11.67 -3.05 -3.42
C THR A 28 11.31 -2.31 -4.71
N ASP A 29 11.40 -1.00 -4.73
CA ASP A 29 11.20 -0.21 -5.95
C ASP A 29 12.25 -0.52 -7.02
N ASP A 30 13.44 -1.02 -6.65
CA ASP A 30 14.48 -1.45 -7.58
C ASP A 30 14.09 -2.73 -8.36
N ASP A 31 13.14 -3.51 -7.84
CA ASP A 31 12.59 -4.70 -8.51
C ASP A 31 11.49 -4.36 -9.52
N ALA A 32 11.10 -3.09 -9.62
CA ALA A 32 10.10 -2.64 -10.57
C ALA A 32 10.61 -2.76 -12.01
N VAL A 33 9.76 -3.28 -12.89
CA VAL A 33 10.02 -3.26 -14.33
C VAL A 33 9.16 -2.20 -14.99
N GLU A 34 9.64 -1.65 -16.11
CA GLU A 34 8.79 -0.75 -16.90
C GLU A 34 7.51 -1.48 -17.33
N PRO A 35 6.34 -0.85 -17.17
CA PRO A 35 5.09 -1.43 -17.63
C PRO A 35 5.15 -1.76 -19.12
N TYR A 36 4.68 -2.93 -19.50
CA TYR A 36 4.74 -3.38 -20.87
C TYR A 36 3.45 -4.01 -21.34
N MET A 37 3.27 -3.98 -22.66
CA MET A 37 2.18 -4.66 -23.34
C MET A 37 2.39 -6.17 -23.29
N ALA A 38 1.51 -6.88 -22.59
CA ALA A 38 1.58 -8.33 -22.41
C ALA A 38 0.80 -9.10 -23.48
N GLY A 39 0.00 -8.42 -24.29
CA GLY A 39 -0.82 -9.01 -25.37
C GLY A 39 -2.08 -8.22 -25.65
N TYR A 40 -2.96 -8.86 -26.41
CA TYR A 40 -4.27 -8.30 -26.77
C TYR A 40 -5.38 -9.26 -26.34
N PHE A 41 -6.53 -8.69 -26.05
CA PHE A 41 -7.77 -9.40 -25.83
C PHE A 41 -8.81 -8.90 -26.85
N TRP A 42 -9.37 -9.81 -27.62
CA TRP A 42 -10.50 -9.52 -28.51
C TRP A 42 -11.81 -9.61 -27.71
N ASP A 43 -12.57 -8.55 -27.73
CA ASP A 43 -13.88 -8.50 -27.10
C ASP A 43 -14.96 -8.69 -28.18
N PRO A 44 -15.66 -9.84 -28.19
CA PRO A 44 -16.67 -10.13 -29.17
C PRO A 44 -17.92 -9.23 -29.06
N ASP A 45 -18.23 -8.75 -27.84
CA ASP A 45 -19.42 -7.93 -27.57
C ASP A 45 -19.27 -6.52 -28.16
N THR A 46 -18.11 -5.93 -27.96
CA THR A 46 -17.81 -4.57 -28.46
C THR A 46 -17.13 -4.60 -29.83
N ARG A 47 -16.72 -5.78 -30.32
CA ARG A 47 -15.93 -5.97 -31.57
C ARG A 47 -14.65 -5.12 -31.61
N ARG A 48 -13.98 -5.00 -30.45
CA ARG A 48 -12.73 -4.23 -30.30
C ARG A 48 -11.63 -5.08 -29.70
N SER A 49 -10.41 -4.78 -30.11
CA SER A 49 -9.21 -5.32 -29.45
C SER A 49 -8.79 -4.39 -28.31
N HIS A 50 -8.53 -4.96 -27.14
CA HIS A 50 -8.03 -4.25 -25.98
C HIS A 50 -6.61 -4.71 -25.69
N THR A 51 -5.74 -3.76 -25.39
CA THR A 51 -4.39 -4.04 -24.94
C THR A 51 -4.40 -4.56 -23.50
N LEU A 52 -3.64 -5.60 -23.24
CA LEU A 52 -3.38 -6.10 -21.90
C LEU A 52 -2.01 -5.64 -21.45
N TYR A 53 -1.93 -5.01 -20.30
CA TYR A 53 -0.68 -4.53 -19.72
C TYR A 53 -0.24 -5.40 -18.55
N CYS A 54 1.08 -5.54 -18.39
CA CYS A 54 1.72 -5.96 -17.15
C CYS A 54 2.28 -4.72 -16.48
N ASP A 55 1.92 -4.50 -15.22
CA ASP A 55 2.41 -3.36 -14.44
C ASP A 55 3.70 -3.70 -13.70
N LYS A 56 4.34 -2.69 -13.10
CA LYS A 56 5.69 -2.67 -12.51
C LYS A 56 6.08 -3.93 -11.73
N PHE A 57 5.17 -4.51 -10.97
CA PHE A 57 5.42 -5.67 -10.12
C PHE A 57 4.67 -6.94 -10.55
N GLY A 58 4.12 -6.97 -11.77
CA GLY A 58 3.26 -8.05 -12.24
C GLY A 58 3.88 -9.46 -12.21
N GLN A 59 5.21 -9.57 -12.20
CA GLN A 59 5.96 -10.82 -12.09
C GLN A 59 5.92 -11.46 -10.68
N PHE A 60 5.66 -10.69 -9.62
CA PHE A 60 5.72 -11.17 -8.23
C PHE A 60 4.38 -11.73 -7.76
N HIS A 61 4.18 -13.04 -7.96
CA HIS A 61 2.87 -13.67 -7.71
C HIS A 61 2.39 -13.57 -6.25
N ALA A 62 3.24 -13.87 -5.28
CA ALA A 62 2.85 -13.83 -3.86
C ALA A 62 2.57 -12.39 -3.39
N PHE A 63 3.42 -11.45 -3.78
CA PHE A 63 3.28 -10.02 -3.53
C PHE A 63 1.93 -9.49 -4.03
N ASN A 64 1.65 -9.68 -5.32
CA ASN A 64 0.39 -9.21 -5.90
C ASN A 64 -0.84 -9.93 -5.32
N SER A 65 -0.69 -11.20 -4.93
CA SER A 65 -1.78 -11.95 -4.30
C SER A 65 -2.11 -11.44 -2.90
N ILE A 66 -1.16 -10.80 -2.21
CA ILE A 66 -1.42 -10.12 -0.94
C ILE A 66 -2.04 -8.76 -1.20
N LEU A 67 -1.44 -7.93 -2.06
CA LEU A 67 -1.84 -6.55 -2.28
C LEU A 67 -3.13 -6.38 -3.10
N TYR A 68 -3.40 -7.32 -4.02
CA TYR A 68 -4.40 -7.10 -5.08
C TYR A 68 -5.39 -8.26 -5.25
N ALA A 69 -5.58 -9.10 -4.23
CA ALA A 69 -6.52 -10.22 -4.30
C ALA A 69 -7.97 -9.80 -4.62
N ASN A 70 -8.38 -8.63 -4.12
CA ASN A 70 -9.72 -8.05 -4.31
C ASN A 70 -9.71 -6.88 -5.32
N SER A 71 -8.65 -6.76 -6.12
CA SER A 71 -8.47 -5.61 -7.00
C SER A 71 -9.46 -5.56 -8.15
N THR A 72 -9.95 -4.37 -8.43
CA THR A 72 -10.69 -4.03 -9.66
C THR A 72 -9.76 -3.67 -10.81
N ARG A 73 -8.47 -3.38 -10.55
CA ARG A 73 -7.44 -2.99 -11.54
C ARG A 73 -6.62 -4.16 -12.05
N TYR A 74 -6.35 -5.14 -11.19
CA TYR A 74 -5.43 -6.23 -11.48
C TYR A 74 -6.11 -7.59 -11.39
N ARG A 75 -5.57 -8.55 -12.11
CA ARG A 75 -5.99 -9.94 -12.06
C ARG A 75 -4.81 -10.87 -12.27
N LYS A 76 -4.93 -12.05 -11.72
CA LYS A 76 -3.99 -13.13 -12.01
C LYS A 76 -4.08 -13.52 -13.50
N ARG A 77 -2.94 -13.85 -14.10
CA ARG A 77 -2.87 -14.37 -15.46
C ARG A 77 -3.51 -15.75 -15.51
N ASP A 78 -4.28 -16.02 -16.57
CA ASP A 78 -4.98 -17.28 -16.75
C ASP A 78 -4.03 -18.44 -17.12
N GLY A 79 -4.45 -19.67 -16.84
CA GLY A 79 -3.70 -20.89 -17.14
C GLY A 79 -2.50 -21.11 -16.24
N ASN A 80 -1.50 -21.83 -16.76
CA ASN A 80 -0.25 -22.14 -16.04
C ASN A 80 0.79 -21.02 -16.07
N ARG A 81 0.41 -19.84 -16.55
CA ARG A 81 1.32 -18.68 -16.63
C ARG A 81 1.41 -17.98 -15.27
N THR A 82 2.62 -17.70 -14.84
CA THR A 82 2.87 -16.88 -13.65
C THR A 82 2.69 -15.40 -13.96
N GLY A 83 2.28 -14.63 -12.95
CA GLY A 83 2.19 -13.18 -13.05
C GLY A 83 0.77 -12.63 -12.97
N TRP A 84 0.71 -11.31 -12.97
CA TRP A 84 -0.51 -10.52 -12.87
C TRP A 84 -0.60 -9.55 -14.03
N LEU A 85 -1.81 -9.23 -14.44
CA LEU A 85 -2.11 -8.31 -15.55
C LEU A 85 -3.08 -7.25 -15.07
N CYS A 86 -3.03 -6.11 -15.75
CA CYS A 86 -4.10 -5.12 -15.64
C CYS A 86 -5.42 -5.72 -16.15
N ARG A 87 -6.52 -5.40 -15.46
CA ARG A 87 -7.86 -5.73 -15.93
C ARG A 87 -8.21 -4.82 -17.11
N ARG A 88 -9.20 -5.23 -17.88
CA ARG A 88 -9.75 -4.43 -18.97
C ARG A 88 -10.17 -3.05 -18.47
N GLY A 89 -9.76 -2.02 -19.20
CA GLY A 89 -10.08 -0.61 -18.88
C GLY A 89 -9.16 0.03 -17.84
N TYR A 90 -8.18 -0.70 -17.31
CA TYR A 90 -7.13 -0.15 -16.48
C TYR A 90 -5.78 -0.17 -17.21
N GLU A 91 -5.09 0.96 -17.16
CA GLU A 91 -3.75 1.12 -17.72
C GLU A 91 -2.77 1.52 -16.61
N PRO A 92 -1.50 1.09 -16.69
CA PRO A 92 -0.47 1.51 -15.73
C PRO A 92 -0.39 3.03 -15.65
N GLY A 93 -0.33 3.55 -14.41
CA GLY A 93 -0.34 5.00 -14.15
C GLY A 93 -1.72 5.61 -13.89
N ASN A 94 -2.81 4.89 -14.17
CA ASN A 94 -4.14 5.34 -13.77
C ASN A 94 -4.28 5.38 -12.23
N PRO A 95 -5.11 6.28 -11.68
CA PRO A 95 -5.31 6.37 -10.24
C PRO A 95 -5.75 5.05 -9.61
N ALA A 96 -5.25 4.79 -8.41
CA ALA A 96 -5.72 3.67 -7.60
C ALA A 96 -7.15 3.93 -7.11
N PRO A 97 -8.01 2.89 -7.01
CA PRO A 97 -9.34 3.05 -6.43
C PRO A 97 -9.24 3.38 -4.94
N GLU A 98 -10.25 4.03 -4.40
CA GLU A 98 -10.37 4.25 -2.96
C GLU A 98 -10.61 2.94 -2.18
N GLN A 99 -11.25 1.99 -2.84
CA GLN A 99 -11.55 0.67 -2.26
C GLN A 99 -10.28 -0.11 -1.92
N ARG A 100 -10.31 -0.80 -0.79
CA ARG A 100 -9.25 -1.72 -0.35
C ARG A 100 -9.17 -2.93 -1.28
N GLU A 101 -7.94 -3.27 -1.67
CA GLU A 101 -7.67 -4.30 -2.69
C GLU A 101 -6.96 -5.53 -2.14
N GLU A 102 -6.41 -5.45 -0.94
CA GLU A 102 -5.59 -6.50 -0.34
C GLU A 102 -6.40 -7.74 0.05
N ALA A 103 -5.73 -8.86 0.17
CA ALA A 103 -6.30 -10.08 0.71
C ALA A 103 -6.57 -9.95 2.22
N PHE A 104 -7.71 -10.46 2.64
CA PHE A 104 -8.10 -10.55 4.06
C PHE A 104 -7.98 -9.22 4.83
N PRO A 105 -8.68 -8.15 4.42
CA PRO A 105 -8.58 -6.83 5.05
C PRO A 105 -8.79 -6.85 6.56
N HIS A 106 -9.74 -7.67 7.03
CA HIS A 106 -10.07 -7.81 8.45
C HIS A 106 -8.91 -8.32 9.32
N LEU A 107 -7.97 -9.12 8.75
CA LEU A 107 -6.79 -9.59 9.48
C LEU A 107 -5.78 -8.47 9.67
N TRP A 108 -5.63 -7.59 8.68
CA TRP A 108 -4.82 -6.39 8.80
C TRP A 108 -5.40 -5.41 9.83
N ASP A 109 -6.73 -5.29 9.89
CA ASP A 109 -7.42 -4.44 10.87
C ASP A 109 -7.26 -4.97 12.30
N LYS A 110 -7.25 -6.29 12.50
CA LYS A 110 -6.95 -6.93 13.79
C LYS A 110 -5.48 -6.79 14.20
N ASN A 111 -4.56 -6.72 13.24
CA ASN A 111 -3.12 -6.68 13.46
C ASN A 111 -2.45 -5.45 12.81
N PRO A 112 -2.86 -4.23 13.14
CA PRO A 112 -2.43 -3.01 12.44
C PRO A 112 -0.95 -2.68 12.68
N ARG A 113 -0.30 -3.25 13.70
CA ARG A 113 1.15 -3.14 13.91
C ARG A 113 1.96 -3.70 12.75
N GLY A 114 1.42 -4.70 12.01
CA GLY A 114 2.02 -5.18 10.78
C GLY A 114 2.11 -4.11 9.70
N LEU A 115 1.11 -3.21 9.63
CA LEU A 115 1.13 -2.07 8.71
C LEU A 115 2.19 -1.05 9.09
N LEU A 116 2.38 -0.78 10.39
CA LEU A 116 3.46 0.10 10.86
C LEU A 116 4.84 -0.49 10.55
N HIS A 117 5.01 -1.80 10.68
CA HIS A 117 6.26 -2.48 10.30
C HIS A 117 6.54 -2.32 8.79
N LEU A 118 5.51 -2.42 7.95
CA LEU A 118 5.66 -2.14 6.51
C LEU A 118 6.04 -0.68 6.24
N ILE A 119 5.44 0.28 6.95
CA ILE A 119 5.78 1.70 6.83
C ILE A 119 7.25 1.96 7.24
N SER A 120 7.71 1.32 8.32
CA SER A 120 9.08 1.49 8.81
C SER A 120 10.15 0.91 7.89
N ASP A 121 9.92 -0.30 7.38
CA ASP A 121 10.99 -1.13 6.83
C ASP A 121 10.88 -1.36 5.32
N SER A 122 9.71 -1.11 4.71
CA SER A 122 9.55 -1.33 3.26
C SER A 122 10.29 -0.28 2.44
N ARG A 123 10.85 -0.72 1.32
CA ARG A 123 11.42 0.13 0.26
C ARG A 123 10.64 0.01 -1.05
N CYS A 124 9.32 -0.18 -0.95
CA CYS A 124 8.45 -0.35 -2.09
C CYS A 124 7.25 0.60 -2.01
N SER A 125 7.11 1.48 -2.99
CA SER A 125 6.03 2.46 -3.09
C SER A 125 4.64 1.82 -3.02
N ALA A 126 4.44 0.70 -3.71
CA ALA A 126 3.17 -0.03 -3.70
C ALA A 126 2.79 -0.58 -2.32
N VAL A 127 3.79 -0.95 -1.50
CA VAL A 127 3.59 -1.40 -0.12
C VAL A 127 3.20 -0.23 0.78
N HIS A 128 3.84 0.93 0.62
CA HIS A 128 3.47 2.16 1.34
C HIS A 128 2.05 2.61 0.99
N GLU A 129 1.66 2.60 -0.28
CA GLU A 129 0.30 2.92 -0.71
C GLU A 129 -0.74 1.99 -0.08
N PHE A 130 -0.46 0.69 -0.04
CA PHE A 130 -1.31 -0.30 0.63
C PHE A 130 -1.41 -0.03 2.13
N ALA A 131 -0.26 0.07 2.82
CA ALA A 131 -0.22 0.23 4.27
C ALA A 131 -0.93 1.51 4.73
N VAL A 132 -0.71 2.63 4.04
CA VAL A 132 -1.39 3.90 4.31
C VAL A 132 -2.90 3.79 4.12
N ARG A 133 -3.36 3.15 3.03
CA ARG A 133 -4.79 2.94 2.78
C ARG A 133 -5.45 2.10 3.87
N ALA A 134 -4.78 1.02 4.28
CA ALA A 134 -5.27 0.15 5.34
C ALA A 134 -5.30 0.85 6.71
N LEU A 135 -4.27 1.65 7.03
CA LEU A 135 -4.22 2.46 8.25
C LEU A 135 -5.34 3.51 8.28
N ARG A 136 -5.58 4.24 7.18
CA ARG A 136 -6.70 5.21 7.11
C ARG A 136 -8.06 4.57 7.36
N ALA A 137 -8.25 3.32 6.93
CA ALA A 137 -9.49 2.58 7.21
C ALA A 137 -9.62 2.17 8.70
N ASN A 138 -8.52 2.11 9.45
CA ASN A 138 -8.50 1.79 10.87
C ASN A 138 -8.32 3.05 11.74
N THR A 139 -9.35 3.91 11.74
CA THR A 139 -9.32 5.23 12.37
C THR A 139 -8.97 5.16 13.86
N SER A 140 -9.58 4.23 14.61
CA SER A 140 -9.35 4.09 16.05
C SER A 140 -7.90 3.74 16.38
N PHE A 141 -7.26 2.90 15.57
CA PHE A 141 -5.84 2.62 15.72
C PHE A 141 -4.98 3.84 15.39
N CYS A 142 -5.28 4.56 14.30
CA CYS A 142 -4.57 5.78 13.94
C CYS A 142 -4.65 6.85 15.04
N GLU A 143 -5.78 7.00 15.70
CA GLU A 143 -5.97 7.95 16.83
C GLU A 143 -5.16 7.55 18.07
N SER A 144 -4.84 6.27 18.22
CA SER A 144 -4.02 5.75 19.34
C SER A 144 -2.50 5.87 19.10
N LEU A 145 -2.07 6.21 17.89
CA LEU A 145 -0.63 6.32 17.57
C LEU A 145 0.00 7.47 18.34
N ASP A 146 1.19 7.25 18.88
CA ASP A 146 1.97 8.29 19.55
C ASP A 146 2.75 9.19 18.59
N ALA A 147 3.34 10.26 19.11
CA ALA A 147 4.10 11.23 18.32
C ALA A 147 5.36 10.58 17.69
N GLU A 148 5.97 9.59 18.37
CA GLU A 148 7.16 8.90 17.85
C GLU A 148 6.88 8.14 16.55
N VAL A 149 5.69 7.48 16.46
CA VAL A 149 5.27 6.80 15.22
C VAL A 149 5.05 7.80 14.10
N ILE A 150 4.44 8.95 14.40
CA ILE A 150 4.21 10.00 13.39
C ILE A 150 5.56 10.57 12.90
N LYS A 151 6.51 10.81 13.82
CA LYS A 151 7.88 11.24 13.45
C LYS A 151 8.59 10.20 12.58
N MET A 152 8.48 8.91 12.92
CA MET A 152 9.02 7.83 12.10
C MET A 152 8.45 7.85 10.67
N MET A 153 7.15 8.11 10.51
CA MET A 153 6.53 8.22 9.19
C MET A 153 7.12 9.37 8.35
N PHE A 154 7.44 10.52 8.96
CA PHE A 154 8.13 11.63 8.28
C PHE A 154 9.57 11.28 7.88
N GLY A 155 10.20 10.35 8.56
CA GLY A 155 11.54 9.86 8.23
C GLY A 155 11.60 8.93 7.02
N THR A 156 10.48 8.51 6.46
CA THR A 156 10.42 7.65 5.27
C THR A 156 10.68 8.45 3.98
N SER A 157 10.87 7.78 2.84
CA SER A 157 11.07 8.45 1.54
C SER A 157 9.78 8.56 0.70
N TYR A 158 8.60 8.25 1.28
CA TYR A 158 7.37 8.09 0.52
C TYR A 158 6.35 9.16 0.83
N ASN A 159 5.99 9.98 -0.17
CA ASN A 159 5.03 11.08 -0.04
C ASN A 159 3.66 10.63 0.48
N VAL A 160 3.20 9.42 0.11
CA VAL A 160 1.92 8.89 0.60
C VAL A 160 1.94 8.70 2.12
N THR A 161 3.07 8.29 2.68
CA THR A 161 3.28 8.13 4.13
C THR A 161 3.39 9.49 4.82
N HIS A 162 4.12 10.45 4.22
CA HIS A 162 4.21 11.81 4.73
C HIS A 162 2.83 12.49 4.82
N ARG A 163 1.95 12.29 3.83
CA ARG A 163 0.58 12.83 3.87
C ARG A 163 -0.24 12.24 5.02
N LEU A 164 -0.14 10.92 5.25
CA LEU A 164 -0.79 10.31 6.42
C LEU A 164 -0.23 10.88 7.72
N ALA A 165 1.10 10.99 7.84
CA ALA A 165 1.74 11.58 9.01
C ALA A 165 1.27 13.01 9.27
N MET A 166 1.14 13.83 8.22
CA MET A 166 0.62 15.19 8.29
C MET A 166 -0.84 15.22 8.78
N GLU A 167 -1.72 14.36 8.23
CA GLU A 167 -3.11 14.24 8.65
C GLU A 167 -3.22 13.89 10.15
N LEU A 168 -2.36 12.97 10.63
CA LEU A 168 -2.31 12.56 12.04
C LEU A 168 -1.74 13.67 12.93
N ALA A 169 -0.70 14.36 12.48
CA ALA A 169 -0.10 15.48 13.19
C ALA A 169 -1.10 16.65 13.37
N GLN A 170 -1.84 17.00 12.31
CA GLN A 170 -2.87 18.04 12.35
C GLN A 170 -3.97 17.73 13.37
N LYS A 171 -4.43 16.47 13.45
CA LYS A 171 -5.44 16.05 14.41
C LYS A 171 -4.98 16.11 15.86
N ARG A 172 -3.67 16.01 16.09
CA ARG A 172 -3.06 16.03 17.43
C ARG A 172 -2.56 17.41 17.85
N PHE A 173 -2.50 18.35 16.91
CA PHE A 173 -1.97 19.67 17.20
C PHE A 173 -2.82 20.39 18.23
N ASP A 174 -2.20 20.72 19.37
CA ASP A 174 -2.77 21.56 20.42
C ASP A 174 -1.96 22.85 20.52
N PRO A 175 -2.51 23.99 20.09
CA PRO A 175 -1.81 25.28 20.17
C PRO A 175 -1.42 25.69 21.60
N ALA A 176 -2.16 25.18 22.61
CA ALA A 176 -1.88 25.50 24.01
C ALA A 176 -0.70 24.68 24.60
N ASN A 177 -0.40 23.54 23.98
CA ASN A 177 0.70 22.66 24.39
C ASN A 177 1.38 22.02 23.17
N PRO A 178 2.15 22.81 22.40
CA PRO A 178 2.74 22.35 21.14
C PRO A 178 3.82 21.30 21.38
N ASP A 179 3.76 20.18 20.63
CA ASP A 179 4.83 19.19 20.57
C ASP A 179 5.95 19.69 19.65
N ILE A 180 7.02 20.23 20.25
CA ILE A 180 8.16 20.83 19.55
C ILE A 180 8.85 19.81 18.64
N GLU A 181 8.97 18.55 19.06
CA GLU A 181 9.65 17.52 18.27
C GLU A 181 8.83 17.14 17.04
N LEU A 182 7.50 17.11 17.16
CA LEU A 182 6.61 16.89 16.02
C LEU A 182 6.68 18.05 15.03
N ILE A 183 6.74 19.30 15.52
CA ILE A 183 6.93 20.49 14.68
C ILE A 183 8.27 20.42 13.93
N LEU A 184 9.36 20.05 14.60
CA LEU A 184 10.66 19.88 13.96
C LEU A 184 10.64 18.79 12.89
N ALA A 185 9.94 17.67 13.13
CA ALA A 185 9.76 16.61 12.13
C ALA A 185 8.98 17.10 10.91
N LEU A 186 7.93 17.89 11.10
CA LEU A 186 7.17 18.53 10.02
C LEU A 186 8.06 19.47 9.19
N LEU A 187 8.86 20.31 9.84
CA LEU A 187 9.78 21.25 9.18
C LEU A 187 10.89 20.53 8.39
N SER A 188 11.30 19.35 8.86
CA SER A 188 12.35 18.54 8.21
C SER A 188 11.82 17.68 7.07
N CYS A 189 10.49 17.56 6.92
CA CYS A 189 9.86 16.74 5.90
C CYS A 189 10.14 17.32 4.49
N SER A 190 10.30 16.44 3.51
CA SER A 190 10.46 16.81 2.10
C SER A 190 9.17 17.34 1.45
N LEU A 191 8.02 17.17 2.09
CA LEU A 191 6.73 17.63 1.60
C LEU A 191 6.53 19.10 1.99
N ASP A 192 6.36 19.99 0.99
CA ASP A 192 6.21 21.44 1.22
C ASP A 192 4.99 21.77 2.09
N GLU A 193 3.89 21.03 1.91
CA GLU A 193 2.66 21.17 2.71
C GLU A 193 2.91 20.88 4.20
N ALA A 194 3.72 19.84 4.50
CA ALA A 194 4.07 19.50 5.87
C ALA A 194 4.96 20.55 6.52
N ARG A 195 5.92 21.10 5.76
CA ARG A 195 6.77 22.22 6.23
C ARG A 195 5.96 23.48 6.53
N GLN A 196 4.98 23.81 5.69
CA GLN A 196 4.09 24.96 5.93
C GLN A 196 3.26 24.77 7.21
N LEU A 197 2.77 23.54 7.48
CA LEU A 197 2.04 23.25 8.70
C LEU A 197 2.90 23.44 9.96
N GLY A 198 4.18 23.07 9.94
CA GLY A 198 5.09 23.25 11.07
C GLY A 198 5.42 24.72 11.38
N LEU A 199 5.11 25.65 10.48
CA LEU A 199 5.34 27.10 10.64
C LEU A 199 4.10 27.85 11.17
N THR A 200 2.93 27.24 11.22
CA THR A 200 1.68 27.84 11.72
C THR A 200 1.40 27.51 13.15
#